data_71a3919a5e288324d9797ef73e5056cc
#
_entry.id   71a3919a5e288324d9797ef73e5056cc
#
_cell.length_a   1.000
_cell.length_b   1.000
_cell.length_c   1.000
_cell.angle_alpha   90.00
_cell.angle_beta   90.00
_cell.angle_gamma   90.00
#
_symmetry.space_group_name_H-M   'P 1'
#
loop_
_entity.id
_entity.type
_entity.pdbx_description
1 polymer ?
#
loop_
_entity_poly.entity_id
_entity_poly.type
_entity_poly.pdbx_seq_one_letter_code
_entity_poly.pdbx_strand_id
1 'polypeptide(L)'
;KKDRQLIFPSKDQVRRSMDGLDLTRRMSLPRLWVDPNTKSISMANGNVQLRINGVLASSLEVAALSPEDIKRVEYHDNPGLRYGEGIDIVLDYITIKRTSGGNLGVDLSHQLNTFWMADYIYGKYNRGRSEFSLSSFANGHRYKEAWQDRTEIFHTPDGTFQRTQEGIPGRDYEMYWTTTANYNYTKDDDYFLNAKLNFY
;
A
#
# COMPACT_ATOMS: atom_id res chain seq x y z
N LYS A 1 8.92 -25.04 14.08
CA LYS A 1 7.90 -23.98 13.84
C LYS A 1 8.18 -23.41 12.46
N LYS A 2 7.21 -23.43 11.56
CA LYS A 2 7.33 -22.73 10.28
C LYS A 2 7.18 -21.24 10.58
N ASP A 3 8.27 -20.49 10.55
CA ASP A 3 8.25 -19.05 10.85
C ASP A 3 7.64 -18.24 9.71
N ARG A 4 7.44 -18.83 8.53
CA ARG A 4 6.92 -18.15 7.35
C ARG A 4 6.30 -19.12 6.34
N GLN A 5 5.40 -18.60 5.53
CA GLN A 5 4.89 -19.24 4.33
C GLN A 5 5.52 -18.58 3.10
N LEU A 6 6.00 -19.40 2.17
CA LEU A 6 6.50 -18.92 0.87
C LEU A 6 5.40 -19.07 -0.16
N ILE A 7 4.92 -17.96 -0.68
CA ILE A 7 3.80 -17.91 -1.62
C ILE A 7 4.33 -17.46 -2.98
N PHE A 8 4.18 -18.34 -3.96
CA PHE A 8 4.64 -18.09 -5.32
C PHE A 8 3.43 -17.70 -6.18
N PRO A 9 3.44 -16.52 -6.82
CA PRO A 9 2.37 -16.17 -7.72
C PRO A 9 2.35 -17.09 -8.94
N SER A 10 1.16 -17.50 -9.37
CA SER A 10 1.01 -18.27 -10.59
C SER A 10 1.22 -17.40 -11.83
N LYS A 11 1.60 -18.02 -12.95
CA LYS A 11 1.77 -17.30 -14.23
C LYS A 11 0.51 -16.55 -14.65
N ASP A 12 -0.67 -17.10 -14.35
CA ASP A 12 -1.94 -16.46 -14.68
C ASP A 12 -2.23 -15.26 -13.80
N GLN A 13 -1.91 -15.32 -12.49
CA GLN A 13 -1.99 -14.18 -11.58
C GLN A 13 -1.06 -13.06 -12.03
N VAL A 14 0.19 -13.36 -12.34
CA VAL A 14 1.17 -12.38 -12.86
C VAL A 14 0.67 -11.71 -14.13
N ARG A 15 0.23 -12.49 -15.12
CA ARG A 15 -0.23 -11.98 -16.42
C ARG A 15 -1.45 -11.07 -16.32
N ARG A 16 -2.35 -11.33 -15.35
CA ARG A 16 -3.60 -10.56 -15.16
C ARG A 16 -3.46 -9.39 -14.23
N SER A 17 -2.32 -9.24 -13.57
CA SER A 17 -2.09 -8.16 -12.62
C SER A 17 -1.44 -6.96 -13.29
N MET A 18 -1.91 -5.77 -12.93
CA MET A 18 -1.37 -4.51 -13.43
C MET A 18 -0.14 -4.06 -12.64
N ASP A 19 -0.13 -4.29 -11.34
CA ASP A 19 0.90 -3.87 -10.39
C ASP A 19 1.06 -4.88 -9.24
N GLY A 20 2.00 -4.63 -8.33
CA GLY A 20 2.26 -5.52 -7.18
C GLY A 20 1.10 -5.58 -6.19
N LEU A 21 0.29 -4.52 -6.07
CA LEU A 21 -0.92 -4.52 -5.23
C LEU A 21 -2.03 -5.39 -5.84
N ASP A 22 -2.28 -5.24 -7.14
CA ASP A 22 -3.26 -6.06 -7.84
C ASP A 22 -2.86 -7.55 -7.82
N LEU A 23 -1.55 -7.84 -7.93
CA LEU A 23 -1.03 -9.18 -7.73
C LEU A 23 -1.33 -9.70 -6.32
N THR A 24 -1.05 -8.90 -5.28
CA THR A 24 -1.32 -9.27 -3.89
C THR A 24 -2.79 -9.56 -3.66
N ARG A 25 -3.68 -8.76 -4.21
CA ARG A 25 -5.13 -8.97 -4.17
C ARG A 25 -5.51 -10.30 -4.81
N ARG A 26 -4.95 -10.62 -5.99
CA ARG A 26 -5.23 -11.87 -6.72
C ARG A 26 -4.65 -13.11 -6.04
N MET A 27 -3.60 -12.95 -5.26
CA MET A 27 -3.05 -14.04 -4.44
C MET A 27 -3.96 -14.42 -3.27
N SER A 28 -4.92 -13.58 -2.92
CA SER A 28 -5.93 -13.83 -1.86
C SER A 28 -5.29 -14.28 -0.55
N LEU A 29 -4.30 -13.51 -0.07
CA LEU A 29 -3.56 -13.82 1.15
C LEU A 29 -4.49 -13.80 2.36
N PRO A 30 -4.35 -14.75 3.32
CA PRO A 30 -5.25 -14.84 4.45
C PRO A 30 -5.20 -13.59 5.33
N ARG A 31 -6.36 -13.21 5.89
CA ARG A 31 -6.54 -12.09 6.83
C ARG A 31 -6.24 -10.71 6.26
N LEU A 32 -5.90 -10.58 4.99
CA LEU A 32 -5.52 -9.32 4.35
C LEU A 32 -6.61 -8.79 3.43
N TRP A 33 -6.72 -7.47 3.45
CA TRP A 33 -7.56 -6.69 2.56
C TRP A 33 -6.68 -5.75 1.74
N VAL A 34 -6.88 -5.75 0.44
CA VAL A 34 -6.18 -4.85 -0.51
C VAL A 34 -7.20 -3.91 -1.12
N ASP A 35 -7.06 -2.63 -0.86
CA ASP A 35 -7.89 -1.59 -1.47
C ASP A 35 -7.14 -0.95 -2.65
N PRO A 36 -7.63 -1.15 -3.89
CA PRO A 36 -6.99 -0.59 -5.07
C PRO A 36 -7.14 0.94 -5.16
N ASN A 37 -8.16 1.54 -4.54
CA ASN A 37 -8.44 2.97 -4.63
C ASN A 37 -7.50 3.77 -3.72
N THR A 38 -7.35 3.32 -2.48
CA THR A 38 -6.46 3.95 -1.50
C THR A 38 -5.03 3.43 -1.58
N LYS A 39 -4.77 2.47 -2.47
CA LYS A 39 -3.46 1.79 -2.61
C LYS A 39 -2.94 1.27 -1.27
N SER A 40 -3.82 0.62 -0.49
CA SER A 40 -3.49 0.15 0.85
C SER A 40 -3.63 -1.37 1.01
N ILE A 41 -2.81 -1.92 1.91
CA ILE A 41 -2.93 -3.29 2.39
C ILE A 41 -3.19 -3.22 3.89
N SER A 42 -4.28 -3.82 4.35
CA SER A 42 -4.70 -3.79 5.74
C SER A 42 -5.25 -5.13 6.20
N MET A 43 -5.55 -5.23 7.48
CA MET A 43 -6.27 -6.35 8.08
C MET A 43 -7.34 -5.81 9.03
N ALA A 44 -8.35 -6.61 9.35
CA ALA A 44 -9.49 -6.19 10.17
C ALA A 44 -9.06 -5.76 11.59
N ASN A 45 -8.17 -6.54 12.21
CA ASN A 45 -7.66 -6.27 13.55
C ASN A 45 -6.16 -6.54 13.57
N GLY A 46 -5.34 -5.50 13.72
CA GLY A 46 -3.90 -5.59 13.81
C GLY A 46 -3.16 -4.78 12.75
N ASN A 47 -1.84 -4.90 12.75
CA ASN A 47 -0.94 -4.13 11.91
C ASN A 47 -0.22 -5.02 10.89
N VAL A 48 -0.18 -4.55 9.66
CA VAL A 48 0.55 -5.17 8.55
C VAL A 48 1.82 -4.38 8.27
N GLN A 49 2.96 -5.06 8.26
CA GLN A 49 4.22 -4.48 7.83
C GLN A 49 4.59 -5.01 6.45
N LEU A 50 4.89 -4.12 5.53
CA LEU A 50 5.30 -4.43 4.17
C LEU A 50 6.82 -4.26 4.03
N ARG A 51 7.44 -5.19 3.31
CA ARG A 51 8.87 -5.16 3.02
C ARG A 51 9.12 -5.55 1.57
N ILE A 52 10.21 -5.05 1.01
CA ILE A 52 10.71 -5.43 -0.32
C ILE A 52 12.17 -5.86 -0.13
N ASN A 53 12.47 -7.13 -0.40
CA ASN A 53 13.81 -7.71 -0.20
C ASN A 53 14.36 -7.45 1.22
N GLY A 54 13.52 -7.58 2.25
CA GLY A 54 13.87 -7.34 3.64
C GLY A 54 13.89 -5.88 4.08
N VAL A 55 13.70 -4.88 3.19
CA VAL A 55 13.64 -3.45 3.52
C VAL A 55 12.21 -3.03 3.74
N LEU A 56 11.96 -2.22 4.79
CA LEU A 56 10.64 -1.67 5.07
C LEU A 56 10.11 -0.84 3.89
N ALA A 57 8.88 -1.12 3.48
CA ALA A 57 8.24 -0.51 2.33
C ALA A 57 6.81 -0.04 2.66
N SER A 58 6.34 0.94 1.92
CA SER A 58 4.93 1.37 1.91
C SER A 58 4.10 0.56 0.92
N SER A 59 2.78 0.64 1.02
CA SER A 59 1.88 0.04 0.04
C SER A 59 2.08 0.62 -1.37
N LEU A 60 2.43 1.91 -1.46
CA LEU A 60 2.73 2.57 -2.73
C LEU A 60 4.00 2.02 -3.39
N GLU A 61 5.01 1.67 -2.60
CA GLU A 61 6.22 1.02 -3.13
C GLU A 61 5.93 -0.40 -3.61
N VAL A 62 5.02 -1.11 -2.93
CA VAL A 62 4.54 -2.43 -3.40
C VAL A 62 3.74 -2.27 -4.70
N ALA A 63 2.88 -1.24 -4.81
CA ALA A 63 2.19 -0.92 -6.06
C ALA A 63 3.16 -0.62 -7.22
N ALA A 64 4.32 -0.02 -6.93
CA ALA A 64 5.36 0.25 -7.93
C ALA A 64 6.07 -1.01 -8.46
N LEU A 65 5.87 -2.19 -7.84
CA LEU A 65 6.47 -3.43 -8.32
C LEU A 65 5.77 -3.94 -9.57
N SER A 66 6.55 -4.26 -10.61
CA SER A 66 6.04 -5.06 -11.72
C SER A 66 5.71 -6.48 -11.24
N PRO A 67 4.51 -7.01 -11.55
CA PRO A 67 4.14 -8.36 -11.18
C PRO A 67 5.16 -9.43 -11.61
N GLU A 68 5.78 -9.22 -12.78
CA GLU A 68 6.81 -10.11 -13.34
C GLU A 68 8.12 -10.12 -12.52
N ASP A 69 8.38 -9.06 -11.76
CA ASP A 69 9.56 -8.96 -10.93
C ASP A 69 9.38 -9.63 -9.56
N ILE A 70 8.16 -9.93 -9.16
CA ILE A 70 7.87 -10.57 -7.88
C ILE A 70 8.09 -12.09 -8.01
N LYS A 71 9.18 -12.57 -7.43
CA LYS A 71 9.53 -13.99 -7.42
C LYS A 71 8.65 -14.78 -6.45
N ARG A 72 8.40 -14.22 -5.27
CA ARG A 72 7.57 -14.79 -4.22
C ARG A 72 7.23 -13.73 -3.18
N VAL A 73 6.21 -13.99 -2.39
CA VAL A 73 5.91 -13.26 -1.17
C VAL A 73 6.15 -14.16 0.03
N GLU A 74 6.94 -13.68 0.97
CA GLU A 74 7.16 -14.34 2.26
C GLU A 74 6.13 -13.77 3.26
N TYR A 75 5.17 -14.61 3.61
CA TYR A 75 4.09 -14.28 4.52
C TYR A 75 4.43 -14.78 5.92
N HIS A 76 4.56 -13.87 6.87
CA HIS A 76 4.76 -14.18 8.29
C HIS A 76 3.49 -13.85 9.06
N ASP A 77 2.87 -14.86 9.65
CA ASP A 77 1.73 -14.70 10.55
C ASP A 77 2.23 -14.72 11.98
N ASN A 78 1.92 -13.68 12.73
CA ASN A 78 2.36 -13.48 14.10
C ASN A 78 3.88 -13.62 14.28
N PRO A 79 4.68 -12.76 13.60
CA PRO A 79 6.13 -12.92 13.48
C PRO A 79 6.89 -12.68 14.81
N GLY A 80 6.22 -12.23 15.86
CA GLY A 80 6.81 -11.85 17.14
C GLY A 80 7.66 -10.59 17.06
N LEU A 81 8.48 -10.34 18.07
CA LEU A 81 9.23 -9.10 18.25
C LEU A 81 10.32 -8.83 17.19
N ARG A 82 10.62 -9.80 16.34
CA ARG A 82 11.66 -9.66 15.28
C ARG A 82 11.41 -8.48 14.34
N TYR A 83 10.16 -8.14 14.11
CA TYR A 83 9.75 -7.08 13.18
C TYR A 83 9.19 -5.83 13.87
N GLY A 84 9.27 -5.80 15.20
CA GLY A 84 8.75 -4.72 16.05
C GLY A 84 7.56 -5.16 16.88
N GLU A 85 7.21 -4.35 17.87
CA GLU A 85 6.03 -4.57 18.70
C GLU A 85 4.75 -4.26 17.93
N GLY A 86 3.70 -5.04 18.17
CA GLY A 86 2.38 -4.81 17.57
C GLY A 86 2.27 -5.11 16.08
N ILE A 87 3.22 -5.84 15.48
CA ILE A 87 3.13 -6.29 14.09
C ILE A 87 2.54 -7.70 14.06
N ASP A 88 1.38 -7.85 13.43
CA ASP A 88 0.64 -9.12 13.35
C ASP A 88 0.95 -9.89 12.07
N ILE A 89 1.18 -9.18 10.97
CA ILE A 89 1.52 -9.79 9.68
C ILE A 89 2.70 -9.03 9.06
N VAL A 90 3.66 -9.78 8.51
CA VAL A 90 4.70 -9.23 7.63
C VAL A 90 4.59 -9.85 6.25
N LEU A 91 4.57 -9.00 5.23
CA LEU A 91 4.71 -9.39 3.84
C LEU A 91 6.06 -8.90 3.31
N ASP A 92 6.92 -9.84 2.95
CA ASP A 92 8.19 -9.50 2.30
C ASP A 92 8.16 -9.95 0.83
N TYR A 93 8.16 -8.98 -0.07
CA TYR A 93 8.15 -9.18 -1.51
C TYR A 93 9.56 -9.42 -2.00
N ILE A 94 9.89 -10.66 -2.30
CA ILE A 94 11.19 -11.02 -2.85
C ILE A 94 11.16 -10.87 -4.37
N THR A 95 11.93 -9.92 -4.87
CA THR A 95 11.96 -9.58 -6.29
C THR A 95 13.12 -10.23 -7.03
N ILE A 96 12.98 -10.35 -8.35
CA ILE A 96 14.07 -10.74 -9.25
C ILE A 96 15.03 -9.56 -9.36
N LYS A 97 16.31 -9.82 -9.17
CA LYS A 97 17.34 -8.79 -9.34
C LYS A 97 17.58 -8.56 -10.84
N ARG A 98 17.14 -7.41 -11.34
CA ARG A 98 17.44 -6.98 -12.71
C ARG A 98 18.71 -6.14 -12.72
N THR A 99 19.62 -6.42 -13.64
CA THR A 99 20.86 -5.65 -13.82
C THR A 99 20.70 -4.44 -14.72
N SER A 100 19.63 -4.40 -15.52
CA SER A 100 19.32 -3.28 -16.42
C SER A 100 17.83 -3.23 -16.76
N GLY A 101 17.35 -2.05 -17.15
CA GLY A 101 15.96 -1.82 -17.53
C GLY A 101 15.18 -1.10 -16.47
N GLY A 102 13.90 -0.84 -16.73
CA GLY A 102 13.01 -0.16 -15.84
C GLY A 102 11.57 -0.36 -16.22
N ASN A 103 10.69 0.17 -15.40
CA ASN A 103 9.26 0.25 -15.64
C ASN A 103 8.72 1.62 -15.22
N LEU A 104 7.64 2.02 -15.86
CA LEU A 104 6.88 3.22 -15.53
C LEU A 104 5.41 2.84 -15.54
N GLY A 105 4.67 3.27 -14.53
CA GLY A 105 3.23 3.09 -14.44
C GLY A 105 2.53 4.37 -14.03
N VAL A 106 1.33 4.53 -14.54
CA VAL A 106 0.44 5.66 -14.24
C VAL A 106 -0.96 5.10 -14.04
N ASP A 107 -1.59 5.49 -12.95
CA ASP A 107 -2.97 5.16 -12.64
C ASP A 107 -3.68 6.47 -12.27
N LEU A 108 -4.65 6.88 -13.07
CA LEU A 108 -5.39 8.12 -12.92
C LEU A 108 -6.85 7.79 -12.66
N SER A 109 -7.36 8.19 -11.53
CA SER A 109 -8.74 7.96 -11.11
C SER A 109 -9.43 9.29 -10.81
N HIS A 110 -10.42 9.64 -11.62
CA HIS A 110 -11.16 10.89 -11.54
C HIS A 110 -12.67 10.68 -11.61
N GLN A 111 -13.43 11.46 -10.87
CA GLN A 111 -14.88 11.54 -11.05
C GLN A 111 -15.24 12.68 -12.04
N LEU A 112 -16.26 12.44 -12.87
CA LEU A 112 -16.67 13.39 -13.92
C LEU A 112 -17.64 14.46 -13.43
N ASN A 113 -18.38 14.20 -12.35
CA ASN A 113 -19.45 15.04 -11.85
C ASN A 113 -19.08 15.90 -10.63
N THR A 114 -17.95 15.61 -10.02
CA THR A 114 -17.40 16.36 -8.88
C THR A 114 -15.89 16.32 -8.93
N PHE A 115 -15.22 17.28 -8.26
CA PHE A 115 -13.78 17.19 -8.13
C PHE A 115 -13.44 16.13 -7.09
N TRP A 116 -13.03 14.99 -7.58
CA TRP A 116 -12.39 13.92 -6.82
C TRP A 116 -11.32 13.28 -7.70
N MET A 117 -10.14 13.09 -7.15
CA MET A 117 -9.02 12.49 -7.84
C MET A 117 -8.22 11.58 -6.92
N ALA A 118 -7.65 10.53 -7.49
CA ALA A 118 -6.64 9.69 -6.87
C ALA A 118 -5.66 9.25 -7.96
N ASP A 119 -4.52 9.93 -8.02
CA ASP A 119 -3.53 9.75 -9.07
C ASP A 119 -2.28 9.12 -8.49
N TYR A 120 -1.77 8.11 -9.19
CA TYR A 120 -0.58 7.40 -8.81
C TYR A 120 0.37 7.27 -9.99
N ILE A 121 1.61 7.70 -9.79
CA ILE A 121 2.69 7.61 -10.77
C ILE A 121 3.88 6.91 -10.10
N TYR A 122 4.45 5.94 -10.77
CA TYR A 122 5.66 5.30 -10.29
C TYR A 122 6.63 4.99 -11.41
N GLY A 123 7.90 5.00 -11.09
CA GLY A 123 8.98 4.61 -11.99
C GLY A 123 10.07 3.87 -11.25
N LYS A 124 10.67 2.90 -11.93
CA LYS A 124 11.82 2.15 -11.44
C LYS A 124 12.84 2.00 -12.54
N TYR A 125 14.11 2.22 -12.23
CA TYR A 125 15.21 2.07 -13.17
C TYR A 125 16.39 1.34 -12.53
N ASN A 126 16.87 0.30 -13.19
CA ASN A 126 17.98 -0.52 -12.77
C ASN A 126 19.18 -0.31 -13.70
N ARG A 127 20.35 -0.07 -13.14
CA ARG A 127 21.61 0.02 -13.87
C ARG A 127 22.74 -0.63 -13.09
N GLY A 128 23.16 -1.82 -13.52
CA GLY A 128 24.20 -2.60 -12.86
C GLY A 128 23.79 -2.97 -11.43
N ARG A 129 24.46 -2.40 -10.46
CA ARG A 129 24.25 -2.62 -9.03
C ARG A 129 23.30 -1.61 -8.38
N SER A 130 22.87 -0.61 -9.13
CA SER A 130 22.02 0.49 -8.67
C SER A 130 20.59 0.30 -9.13
N GLU A 131 19.65 0.55 -8.23
CA GLU A 131 18.23 0.62 -8.47
C GLU A 131 17.71 1.97 -7.97
N PHE A 132 17.01 2.69 -8.84
CA PHE A 132 16.32 3.94 -8.53
C PHE A 132 14.82 3.70 -8.65
N SER A 133 14.05 4.18 -7.68
CA SER A 133 12.61 4.18 -7.79
C SER A 133 12.03 5.50 -7.30
N LEU A 134 10.95 5.91 -7.94
CA LEU A 134 10.16 7.09 -7.60
C LEU A 134 8.69 6.66 -7.61
N SER A 135 7.97 6.99 -6.58
CA SER A 135 6.51 6.85 -6.52
C SER A 135 5.89 8.13 -5.99
N SER A 136 4.80 8.56 -6.61
CA SER A 136 4.05 9.75 -6.22
C SER A 136 2.57 9.42 -6.21
N PHE A 137 1.88 9.82 -5.16
CA PHE A 137 0.44 9.68 -5.02
C PHE A 137 -0.16 11.03 -4.66
N ALA A 138 -1.20 11.41 -5.37
CA ALA A 138 -2.00 12.59 -5.09
C ALA A 138 -3.47 12.16 -4.95
N ASN A 139 -4.11 12.58 -3.88
CA ASN A 139 -5.54 12.37 -3.66
C ASN A 139 -6.18 13.70 -3.29
N GLY A 140 -7.38 13.94 -3.76
CA GLY A 140 -8.09 15.16 -3.41
C GLY A 140 -9.56 15.12 -3.74
N HIS A 141 -10.33 15.90 -3.00
CA HIS A 141 -11.74 16.10 -3.27
C HIS A 141 -12.19 17.52 -2.95
N ARG A 142 -13.28 17.93 -3.57
CA ARG A 142 -13.93 19.20 -3.31
C ARG A 142 -15.44 19.05 -3.43
N TYR A 143 -16.11 19.06 -2.29
CA TYR A 143 -17.57 19.06 -2.22
C TYR A 143 -18.06 20.47 -1.88
N LYS A 144 -19.03 20.96 -2.62
CA LYS A 144 -19.60 22.30 -2.40
C LYS A 144 -20.50 22.35 -1.20
N GLU A 145 -21.23 21.26 -0.97
CA GLU A 145 -22.17 21.08 0.13
C GLU A 145 -21.98 19.69 0.69
N ALA A 146 -21.33 19.61 1.83
CA ALA A 146 -21.14 18.37 2.58
C ALA A 146 -21.77 18.56 3.96
N TRP A 147 -22.62 17.64 4.38
CA TRP A 147 -23.18 17.59 5.73
C TRP A 147 -23.43 16.14 6.14
N GLN A 148 -23.56 15.93 7.43
CA GLN A 148 -23.90 14.62 7.97
C GLN A 148 -24.85 14.80 9.15
N ASP A 149 -26.03 14.19 9.04
CA ASP A 149 -26.93 14.02 10.17
C ASP A 149 -26.63 12.72 10.88
N ARG A 150 -26.58 12.77 12.20
CA ARG A 150 -26.23 11.61 13.02
C ARG A 150 -27.23 11.47 14.17
N THR A 151 -27.82 10.29 14.29
CA THR A 151 -28.65 9.91 15.44
C THR A 151 -28.00 8.73 16.14
N GLU A 152 -27.73 8.90 17.42
CA GLU A 152 -27.18 7.87 18.30
C GLU A 152 -28.19 7.50 19.36
N ILE A 153 -28.43 6.22 19.55
CA ILE A 153 -29.32 5.68 20.57
C ILE A 153 -28.48 4.90 21.57
N PHE A 154 -28.52 5.32 22.82
CA PHE A 154 -27.79 4.68 23.91
C PHE A 154 -28.77 3.92 24.80
N HIS A 155 -28.59 2.62 24.93
CA HIS A 155 -29.33 1.77 25.84
C HIS A 155 -28.50 1.59 27.10
N THR A 156 -28.99 2.13 28.23
CA THR A 156 -28.33 1.98 29.54
C THR A 156 -29.29 1.29 30.50
N PRO A 157 -28.82 0.79 31.67
CA PRO A 157 -29.70 0.21 32.68
C PRO A 157 -30.78 1.18 33.17
N ASP A 158 -30.51 2.49 33.12
CA ASP A 158 -31.42 3.53 33.61
C ASP A 158 -32.40 4.04 32.53
N GLY A 159 -32.27 3.55 31.28
CA GLY A 159 -33.17 3.94 30.19
C GLY A 159 -32.48 4.05 28.83
N THR A 160 -33.25 4.49 27.86
CA THR A 160 -32.77 4.76 26.49
C THR A 160 -32.67 6.25 26.26
N PHE A 161 -31.50 6.71 25.85
CA PHE A 161 -31.23 8.10 25.52
C PHE A 161 -30.92 8.21 24.03
N GLN A 162 -31.45 9.27 23.40
CA GLN A 162 -31.19 9.58 22.00
C GLN A 162 -30.46 10.92 21.90
N ARG A 163 -29.39 10.93 21.12
CA ARG A 163 -28.69 12.14 20.70
C ARG A 163 -28.84 12.31 19.22
N THR A 164 -29.37 13.45 18.79
CA THR A 164 -29.43 13.83 17.37
C THR A 164 -28.50 15.02 17.15
N GLN A 165 -27.71 14.92 16.11
CA GLN A 165 -26.81 15.95 15.64
C GLN A 165 -27.16 16.24 14.19
N GLU A 166 -27.57 17.47 13.91
CA GLU A 166 -27.86 17.94 12.57
C GLU A 166 -26.63 18.62 11.98
N GLY A 167 -26.28 18.24 10.77
CA GLY A 167 -25.17 18.81 10.03
C GLY A 167 -25.55 20.11 9.36
N ILE A 168 -24.65 21.08 9.39
CA ILE A 168 -24.80 22.32 8.63
C ILE A 168 -24.05 22.15 7.31
N PRO A 169 -24.70 22.32 6.13
CA PRO A 169 -24.02 22.25 4.85
C PRO A 169 -22.83 23.20 4.76
N GLY A 170 -21.70 22.65 4.42
CA GLY A 170 -20.43 23.38 4.32
C GLY A 170 -19.60 22.92 3.14
N ARG A 171 -18.52 23.63 2.85
CA ARG A 171 -17.54 23.21 1.86
C ARG A 171 -16.59 22.24 2.50
N ASP A 172 -16.35 21.12 1.82
CA ASP A 172 -15.35 20.14 2.20
C ASP A 172 -14.31 20.07 1.08
N TYR A 173 -13.06 20.34 1.45
CA TYR A 173 -11.92 20.34 0.53
C TYR A 173 -10.73 19.69 1.22
N GLU A 174 -10.21 18.67 0.57
CA GLU A 174 -8.97 18.02 0.98
C GLU A 174 -8.06 17.83 -0.23
N MET A 175 -6.77 18.03 -0.03
CA MET A 175 -5.73 17.70 -0.98
C MET A 175 -4.55 17.07 -0.22
N TYR A 176 -4.20 15.88 -0.61
CA TYR A 176 -3.08 15.14 -0.05
C TYR A 176 -2.13 14.73 -1.16
N TRP A 177 -0.84 14.89 -0.92
CA TRP A 177 0.19 14.50 -1.86
C TRP A 177 1.38 13.89 -1.11
N THR A 178 1.94 12.81 -1.65
CA THR A 178 3.16 12.20 -1.14
C THR A 178 4.03 11.70 -2.28
N THR A 179 5.34 11.85 -2.13
CA THR A 179 6.33 11.32 -3.07
C THR A 179 7.44 10.63 -2.31
N THR A 180 7.79 9.43 -2.73
CA THR A 180 8.91 8.66 -2.22
C THR A 180 9.94 8.45 -3.31
N ALA A 181 11.17 8.88 -3.08
CA ALA A 181 12.33 8.54 -3.89
C ALA A 181 13.20 7.54 -3.13
N ASN A 182 13.58 6.45 -3.78
CA ASN A 182 14.35 5.41 -3.17
C ASN A 182 15.53 5.00 -4.06
N TYR A 183 16.70 4.83 -3.45
CA TYR A 183 17.91 4.36 -4.07
C TYR A 183 18.44 3.13 -3.35
N ASN A 184 18.68 2.06 -4.10
CA ASN A 184 19.29 0.83 -3.61
C ASN A 184 20.59 0.59 -4.37
N TYR A 185 21.64 0.26 -3.65
CA TYR A 185 22.89 -0.23 -4.20
C TYR A 185 23.24 -1.56 -3.56
N THR A 186 23.50 -2.59 -4.38
CA THR A 186 23.87 -3.91 -3.89
C THR A 186 25.17 -4.35 -4.53
N LYS A 187 26.19 -4.63 -3.74
CA LYS A 187 27.45 -5.23 -4.20
C LYS A 187 27.52 -6.67 -3.71
N ASP A 188 27.11 -7.59 -4.57
CA ASP A 188 27.05 -9.04 -4.31
C ASP A 188 26.36 -9.33 -2.96
N ASP A 189 26.86 -10.25 -2.15
CA ASP A 189 26.34 -10.53 -0.82
C ASP A 189 27.04 -9.74 0.31
N ASP A 190 28.01 -8.87 -0.07
CA ASP A 190 28.90 -8.21 0.89
C ASP A 190 28.39 -6.86 1.37
N TYR A 191 27.72 -6.10 0.51
CA TYR A 191 27.34 -4.72 0.84
C TYR A 191 26.00 -4.32 0.23
N PHE A 192 25.14 -3.77 1.08
CA PHE A 192 23.86 -3.20 0.70
C PHE A 192 23.72 -1.79 1.27
N LEU A 193 23.34 -0.82 0.42
CA LEU A 193 22.99 0.54 0.82
C LEU A 193 21.58 0.86 0.33
N ASN A 194 20.76 1.41 1.22
CA ASN A 194 19.46 1.97 0.91
C ASN A 194 19.39 3.42 1.36
N ALA A 195 18.92 4.30 0.49
CA ALA A 195 18.61 5.67 0.81
C ALA A 195 17.18 5.98 0.36
N LYS A 196 16.36 6.51 1.27
CA LYS A 196 14.95 6.83 1.04
C LYS A 196 14.66 8.27 1.45
N LEU A 197 13.98 9.02 0.58
CA LEU A 197 13.48 10.37 0.82
C LEU A 197 11.96 10.37 0.63
N ASN A 198 11.25 10.95 1.59
CA ASN A 198 9.80 11.13 1.55
C ASN A 198 9.47 12.62 1.58
N PHE A 199 8.54 13.03 0.74
CA PHE A 199 7.99 14.38 0.64
C PHE A 199 6.48 14.29 0.84
N TYR A 200 5.95 15.25 1.62
CA TYR A 200 4.52 15.33 1.98
C TYR A 200 3.98 16.71 1.68
#